data_551645a95a95066c3b2003855e42e231
#
_entry.id   551645a95a95066c3b2003855e42e231
#
_cell.length_a   1.000
_cell.length_b   1.000
_cell.length_c   1.000
_cell.angle_alpha   90.00
_cell.angle_beta   90.00
_cell.angle_gamma   90.00
#
_symmetry.space_group_name_H-M   'P 1'
#
loop_
_entity.id
_entity.type
_entity.pdbx_description
1 polymer ?
#
loop_
_entity_poly.entity_id
_entity_poly.type
_entity_poly.pdbx_seq_one_letter_code
_entity_poly.pdbx_strand_id
1 'polypeptide(L)'
;MASPFSRWANYRRESVSDESVELGTNGLEQEKARRLGSLDALRAQGTNPYPYRFDRSHTLGEIRNEFGTLEAGSETDTHVNVAGRILLKRDQGKLIFATLQDRETSIQLFVSKAIVGDDAFDAINNLDLGDWVGATGIVMTTRKGELSIKVDSVVLLSKAVRPLPDKWHGLTDTDTRYRQRYADLIGNEESRRMFAIRHAVIASFRRTLHERGFIEVETPVLHVEPGGAHARPFVTHHNALDMTLYLRIALELHLKRLIVGGMERVFEIGRVFRNEGISTRHNPEFTMMELYQAFADYTDIMDLTEVLFVNAANDATGSSTVLIDDIPVDLAKPWRRVRMIDLVKEATGVEVHPSQPREQLVALAEKHGVKVLPHFGPGKIIEELFEATCEAALREPTFVTGHPVEISPLARVDRNDPHLTERFELFVGGRELANAYSELNDPVEQRLRFEDEQKSKEAGNAEAGSVDEDFLRAMEYGMPPTGGLGIGMDRLVMLIGNAQSIRDVILFPTLRLEAF
;
A
#
# COMPACT_ATOMS: atom_id res chain seq x y z
N MET A 1 -40.45 -21.95 -3.25
CA MET A 1 -39.35 -20.95 -3.28
C MET A 1 -39.84 -19.77 -2.46
N ALA A 2 -39.22 -19.54 -1.30
CA ALA A 2 -39.60 -18.44 -0.42
C ALA A 2 -39.12 -17.11 -1.05
N SER A 3 -40.00 -16.11 -1.05
CA SER A 3 -39.74 -14.75 -1.56
C SER A 3 -38.49 -14.14 -0.90
N PRO A 4 -37.64 -13.40 -1.66
CA PRO A 4 -36.49 -12.72 -1.06
C PRO A 4 -36.87 -11.76 0.09
N PHE A 5 -38.12 -11.35 0.18
CA PHE A 5 -38.64 -10.47 1.24
C PHE A 5 -38.79 -11.15 2.61
N SER A 6 -38.87 -12.50 2.69
CA SER A 6 -38.98 -13.21 3.97
C SER A 6 -37.69 -13.23 4.80
N ARG A 7 -36.52 -13.05 4.17
CA ARG A 7 -35.22 -12.95 4.87
C ARG A 7 -35.06 -11.62 5.64
N TRP A 8 -35.69 -10.53 5.16
CA TRP A 8 -35.61 -9.23 5.80
C TRP A 8 -36.53 -9.09 7.03
N ALA A 9 -37.62 -9.84 7.08
CA ALA A 9 -38.49 -9.88 8.26
C ALA A 9 -37.81 -10.55 9.47
N ASN A 10 -36.91 -11.49 9.23
CA ASN A 10 -36.14 -12.17 10.29
C ASN A 10 -34.98 -11.28 10.81
N TYR A 11 -34.36 -10.46 9.93
CA TYR A 11 -33.31 -9.49 10.36
C TYR A 11 -33.85 -8.44 11.36
N ARG A 12 -35.15 -8.10 11.30
CA ARG A 12 -35.82 -7.22 12.29
C ARG A 12 -36.03 -7.91 13.64
N ARG A 13 -36.02 -9.24 13.75
CA ARG A 13 -36.31 -9.96 14.99
C ARG A 13 -35.06 -10.41 15.76
N GLU A 14 -33.93 -10.54 15.11
CA GLU A 14 -32.69 -11.01 15.74
C GLU A 14 -31.77 -9.90 16.27
N SER A 15 -32.10 -8.61 16.03
CA SER A 15 -31.29 -7.48 16.49
C SER A 15 -31.84 -6.77 17.73
N VAL A 16 -32.78 -7.39 18.46
CA VAL A 16 -33.29 -6.84 19.73
C VAL A 16 -33.15 -7.91 20.80
N SER A 17 -31.99 -8.00 21.41
CA SER A 17 -31.78 -8.49 22.76
C SER A 17 -30.88 -7.53 23.52
N ASP A 18 -31.49 -6.93 24.35
CA ASP A 18 -31.39 -5.97 25.41
C ASP A 18 -30.12 -5.98 26.26
N GLU A 19 -29.84 -4.75 26.72
CA GLU A 19 -29.11 -4.32 27.91
C GLU A 19 -27.61 -4.00 27.75
N SER A 20 -27.40 -2.68 27.94
CA SER A 20 -26.19 -1.97 28.38
C SER A 20 -25.18 -1.50 27.31
N VAL A 21 -25.48 -0.41 26.58
CA VAL A 21 -24.52 0.66 26.31
C VAL A 21 -25.28 1.99 26.23
N GLU A 22 -25.15 2.80 27.23
CA GLU A 22 -25.77 4.12 27.31
C GLU A 22 -25.05 5.18 26.47
N LEU A 23 -25.83 6.04 25.84
CA LEU A 23 -25.61 7.43 25.43
C LEU A 23 -24.97 7.78 24.08
N GLY A 24 -24.51 6.86 23.22
CA GLY A 24 -24.10 7.18 21.83
C GLY A 24 -24.94 6.47 20.77
N THR A 25 -25.51 5.34 21.08
CA THR A 25 -26.21 4.43 20.17
C THR A 25 -27.64 4.83 19.85
N ASN A 26 -28.35 5.51 20.76
CA ASN A 26 -29.77 5.88 20.56
C ASN A 26 -29.98 6.81 19.35
N GLY A 27 -29.12 7.79 19.12
CA GLY A 27 -29.23 8.72 17.99
C GLY A 27 -28.96 8.06 16.64
N LEU A 28 -27.97 7.16 16.58
CA LEU A 28 -27.63 6.41 15.36
C LEU A 28 -28.75 5.45 14.97
N GLU A 29 -29.29 4.68 15.91
CA GLU A 29 -30.35 3.73 15.62
C GLU A 29 -31.68 4.43 15.27
N GLN A 30 -32.00 5.56 15.89
CA GLN A 30 -33.15 6.39 15.51
C GLN A 30 -32.99 6.93 14.09
N GLU A 31 -31.81 7.44 13.71
CA GLU A 31 -31.57 7.95 12.35
C GLU A 31 -31.60 6.83 11.31
N LYS A 32 -31.06 5.66 11.62
CA LYS A 32 -31.18 4.46 10.77
C LYS A 32 -32.65 4.06 10.58
N ALA A 33 -33.44 4.03 11.66
CA ALA A 33 -34.86 3.70 11.61
C ALA A 33 -35.65 4.71 10.74
N ARG A 34 -35.35 6.02 10.89
CA ARG A 34 -35.94 7.07 10.04
C ARG A 34 -35.63 6.84 8.56
N ARG A 35 -34.35 6.57 8.23
CA ARG A 35 -33.91 6.33 6.84
C ARG A 35 -34.47 5.05 6.24
N LEU A 36 -34.63 3.99 7.05
CA LEU A 36 -35.33 2.77 6.65
C LEU A 36 -36.81 3.05 6.35
N GLY A 37 -37.48 3.86 7.17
CA GLY A 37 -38.85 4.35 6.89
C GLY A 37 -38.93 5.14 5.58
N SER A 38 -37.99 6.02 5.31
CA SER A 38 -37.89 6.74 4.04
C SER A 38 -37.67 5.79 2.84
N LEU A 39 -36.85 4.76 3.01
CA LEU A 39 -36.62 3.72 2.01
C LEU A 39 -37.91 2.94 1.68
N ASP A 40 -38.67 2.56 2.72
CA ASP A 40 -39.94 1.85 2.55
C ASP A 40 -40.98 2.75 1.85
N ALA A 41 -41.01 4.05 2.19
CA ALA A 41 -41.90 5.01 1.53
C ALA A 41 -41.58 5.18 0.04
N LEU A 42 -40.30 5.28 -0.35
CA LEU A 42 -39.89 5.35 -1.75
C LEU A 42 -40.36 4.12 -2.53
N ARG A 43 -40.20 2.93 -1.96
CA ARG A 43 -40.66 1.68 -2.58
C ARG A 43 -42.19 1.62 -2.73
N ALA A 44 -42.92 2.09 -1.72
CA ALA A 44 -44.37 2.16 -1.76
C ALA A 44 -44.90 3.11 -2.86
N GLN A 45 -44.13 4.18 -3.19
CA GLN A 45 -44.40 5.10 -4.26
C GLN A 45 -43.96 4.60 -5.65
N GLY A 46 -43.42 3.36 -5.74
CA GLY A 46 -42.93 2.78 -6.99
C GLY A 46 -41.54 3.27 -7.42
N THR A 47 -40.86 4.07 -6.60
CA THR A 47 -39.52 4.53 -6.88
C THR A 47 -38.51 3.42 -6.52
N ASN A 48 -37.65 3.04 -7.49
CA ASN A 48 -36.55 2.12 -7.23
C ASN A 48 -35.37 2.88 -6.59
N PRO A 49 -35.07 2.68 -5.28
CA PRO A 49 -33.99 3.40 -4.61
C PRO A 49 -32.58 2.84 -4.91
N TYR A 50 -32.51 1.78 -5.72
CA TYR A 50 -31.28 1.10 -6.13
C TYR A 50 -31.37 0.68 -7.60
N PRO A 51 -31.37 1.62 -8.56
CA PRO A 51 -31.40 1.31 -9.98
C PRO A 51 -30.14 0.56 -10.41
N TYR A 52 -30.24 -0.20 -11.50
CA TYR A 52 -29.14 -1.04 -11.98
C TYR A 52 -28.05 -0.23 -12.72
N ARG A 53 -28.38 0.94 -13.27
CA ARG A 53 -27.50 1.72 -14.14
C ARG A 53 -27.84 3.20 -14.10
N PHE A 54 -26.82 4.03 -14.29
CA PHE A 54 -26.92 5.45 -14.62
C PHE A 54 -25.85 5.80 -15.64
N ASP A 55 -26.23 6.43 -16.73
CA ASP A 55 -25.31 6.78 -17.82
C ASP A 55 -24.65 8.14 -17.53
N ARG A 56 -23.53 8.09 -16.84
CA ARG A 56 -22.70 9.26 -16.55
C ARG A 56 -21.91 9.66 -17.80
N SER A 57 -22.01 10.95 -18.20
CA SER A 57 -21.26 11.51 -19.34
C SER A 57 -19.86 12.02 -18.94
N HIS A 58 -19.74 12.61 -17.74
CA HIS A 58 -18.50 13.24 -17.25
C HIS A 58 -18.24 12.89 -15.79
N THR A 59 -16.96 12.74 -15.42
CA THR A 59 -16.52 12.79 -14.02
C THR A 59 -16.54 14.25 -13.54
N LEU A 60 -16.56 14.45 -12.22
CA LEU A 60 -16.47 15.81 -11.67
C LEU A 60 -15.08 16.43 -11.91
N GLY A 61 -14.03 15.58 -12.00
CA GLY A 61 -12.68 16.01 -12.35
C GLY A 61 -12.58 16.54 -13.77
N GLU A 62 -13.19 15.87 -14.77
CA GLU A 62 -13.25 16.33 -16.15
C GLU A 62 -13.94 17.70 -16.24
N ILE A 63 -15.07 17.88 -15.55
CA ILE A 63 -15.77 19.17 -15.51
C ILE A 63 -14.91 20.27 -14.88
N ARG A 64 -14.20 19.99 -13.78
CA ARG A 64 -13.30 20.98 -13.17
C ARG A 64 -12.12 21.34 -14.07
N ASN A 65 -11.57 20.38 -14.80
CA ASN A 65 -10.47 20.62 -15.73
C ASN A 65 -10.91 21.46 -16.93
N GLU A 66 -12.11 21.20 -17.46
CA GLU A 66 -12.63 21.89 -18.66
C GLU A 66 -13.20 23.27 -18.33
N PHE A 67 -13.94 23.39 -17.23
CA PHE A 67 -14.71 24.60 -16.89
C PHE A 67 -14.21 25.33 -15.63
N GLY A 68 -13.09 24.92 -15.04
CA GLY A 68 -12.58 25.49 -13.78
C GLY A 68 -12.22 26.99 -13.84
N THR A 69 -12.03 27.53 -15.05
CA THR A 69 -11.71 28.94 -15.28
C THR A 69 -12.89 29.77 -15.76
N LEU A 70 -14.13 29.20 -15.76
CA LEU A 70 -15.33 29.87 -16.20
C LEU A 70 -15.61 31.11 -15.33
N GLU A 71 -15.92 32.25 -15.96
CA GLU A 71 -16.18 33.51 -15.26
C GLU A 71 -17.42 33.43 -14.34
N ALA A 72 -17.36 34.15 -13.22
CA ALA A 72 -18.44 34.19 -12.24
C ALA A 72 -19.76 34.65 -12.86
N GLY A 73 -20.84 33.90 -12.64
CA GLY A 73 -22.17 34.18 -13.16
C GLY A 73 -22.42 33.72 -14.61
N SER A 74 -21.46 32.98 -15.20
CA SER A 74 -21.63 32.43 -16.56
C SER A 74 -22.35 31.09 -16.55
N GLU A 75 -23.12 30.83 -17.62
CA GLU A 75 -23.73 29.53 -17.91
C GLU A 75 -23.18 29.03 -19.26
N THR A 76 -23.01 27.73 -19.40
CA THR A 76 -22.62 27.10 -20.67
C THR A 76 -23.81 26.43 -21.33
N ASP A 77 -23.65 26.02 -22.60
CA ASP A 77 -24.64 25.18 -23.29
C ASP A 77 -24.33 23.68 -23.11
N THR A 78 -23.33 23.34 -22.27
CA THR A 78 -22.86 21.96 -22.09
C THR A 78 -23.74 21.23 -21.07
N HIS A 79 -24.56 20.30 -21.58
CA HIS A 79 -25.33 19.37 -20.76
C HIS A 79 -24.49 18.19 -20.31
N VAL A 80 -24.55 17.90 -19.02
CA VAL A 80 -23.80 16.81 -18.40
C VAL A 80 -24.70 15.92 -17.54
N ASN A 81 -24.33 14.62 -17.49
CA ASN A 81 -24.86 13.66 -16.55
C ASN A 81 -23.73 13.32 -15.58
N VAL A 82 -23.86 13.69 -14.33
CA VAL A 82 -22.89 13.45 -13.27
C VAL A 82 -23.45 12.55 -12.18
N ALA A 83 -22.61 11.79 -11.53
CA ALA A 83 -23.01 10.94 -10.41
C ALA A 83 -22.03 11.06 -9.26
N GLY A 84 -22.54 11.02 -8.04
CA GLY A 84 -21.73 11.11 -6.84
C GLY A 84 -22.55 10.98 -5.56
N ARG A 85 -21.89 11.17 -4.44
CA ARG A 85 -22.48 11.13 -3.09
C ARG A 85 -22.77 12.53 -2.61
N ILE A 86 -23.96 12.75 -2.03
CA ILE A 86 -24.32 14.01 -1.37
C ILE A 86 -23.58 14.10 -0.04
N LEU A 87 -22.70 15.10 0.10
CA LEU A 87 -21.97 15.36 1.35
C LEU A 87 -22.56 16.51 2.15
N LEU A 88 -23.04 17.55 1.48
CA LEU A 88 -23.67 18.72 2.07
C LEU A 88 -24.96 19.04 1.34
N LYS A 89 -25.95 19.56 2.05
CA LYS A 89 -27.19 20.06 1.49
C LYS A 89 -27.68 21.26 2.29
N ARG A 90 -28.04 22.33 1.61
CA ARG A 90 -28.59 23.57 2.19
C ARG A 90 -29.84 23.94 1.44
N ASP A 91 -30.97 23.91 2.14
CA ASP A 91 -32.26 24.42 1.64
C ASP A 91 -32.34 25.93 1.94
N GLN A 92 -32.68 26.72 0.91
CA GLN A 92 -32.92 28.17 0.97
C GLN A 92 -34.31 28.52 0.38
N GLY A 93 -35.28 27.69 0.70
CA GLY A 93 -36.68 27.86 0.32
C GLY A 93 -36.99 27.47 -1.12
N LYS A 94 -36.64 28.28 -2.11
CA LYS A 94 -36.84 27.96 -3.55
C LYS A 94 -35.58 27.43 -4.22
N LEU A 95 -34.51 27.33 -3.48
CA LEU A 95 -33.19 26.86 -3.97
C LEU A 95 -32.61 25.83 -3.03
N ILE A 96 -32.04 24.75 -3.56
CA ILE A 96 -31.21 23.81 -2.81
C ILE A 96 -29.79 23.86 -3.40
N PHE A 97 -28.82 23.97 -2.52
CA PHE A 97 -27.41 23.81 -2.83
C PHE A 97 -26.93 22.51 -2.22
N ALA A 98 -26.45 21.57 -3.03
CA ALA A 98 -25.88 20.32 -2.54
C ALA A 98 -24.46 20.16 -3.04
N THR A 99 -23.57 19.60 -2.21
CA THR A 99 -22.22 19.20 -2.63
C THR A 99 -22.26 17.75 -3.03
N LEU A 100 -21.99 17.49 -4.30
CA LEU A 100 -21.83 16.16 -4.88
C LEU A 100 -20.35 15.81 -4.93
N GLN A 101 -19.96 14.66 -4.43
CA GLN A 101 -18.58 14.15 -4.47
C GLN A 101 -18.51 12.85 -5.27
N ASP A 102 -17.54 12.76 -6.17
CA ASP A 102 -17.14 11.50 -6.82
C ASP A 102 -15.77 11.02 -6.32
N ARG A 103 -15.11 10.19 -7.10
CA ARG A 103 -13.77 9.65 -6.78
C ARG A 103 -12.71 10.75 -6.69
N GLU A 104 -12.79 11.76 -7.53
CA GLU A 104 -11.70 12.72 -7.76
C GLU A 104 -11.89 14.02 -6.99
N THR A 105 -13.12 14.54 -6.99
CA THR A 105 -13.39 15.87 -6.44
C THR A 105 -14.88 16.03 -6.06
N SER A 106 -15.28 17.26 -5.77
CA SER A 106 -16.65 17.62 -5.50
C SER A 106 -17.08 18.80 -6.37
N ILE A 107 -18.39 18.91 -6.64
CA ILE A 107 -19.02 20.02 -7.34
C ILE A 107 -20.33 20.42 -6.65
N GLN A 108 -20.73 21.66 -6.80
CA GLN A 108 -22.02 22.12 -6.29
C GLN A 108 -23.14 21.76 -7.27
N LEU A 109 -24.24 21.22 -6.77
CA LEU A 109 -25.52 21.14 -7.47
C LEU A 109 -26.35 22.38 -7.10
N PHE A 110 -26.77 23.15 -8.11
CA PHE A 110 -27.67 24.25 -7.98
C PHE A 110 -29.08 23.81 -8.44
N VAL A 111 -29.98 23.59 -7.49
CA VAL A 111 -31.33 23.11 -7.74
C VAL A 111 -32.30 24.26 -7.53
N SER A 112 -33.04 24.64 -8.58
CA SER A 112 -34.07 25.69 -8.52
C SER A 112 -35.45 25.09 -8.67
N LYS A 113 -36.36 25.38 -7.73
CA LYS A 113 -37.75 24.94 -7.75
C LYS A 113 -38.46 25.33 -9.04
N ALA A 114 -38.12 26.51 -9.59
CA ALA A 114 -38.67 27.01 -10.85
C ALA A 114 -38.24 26.17 -12.09
N ILE A 115 -37.13 25.43 -12.00
CA ILE A 115 -36.61 24.60 -13.09
C ILE A 115 -37.12 23.18 -12.96
N VAL A 116 -36.92 22.55 -11.79
CA VAL A 116 -37.24 21.13 -11.60
C VAL A 116 -38.70 20.85 -11.28
N GLY A 117 -39.48 21.88 -10.88
CA GLY A 117 -40.89 21.76 -10.45
C GLY A 117 -41.02 21.38 -8.98
N ASP A 118 -42.23 21.46 -8.44
CA ASP A 118 -42.51 21.29 -7.00
C ASP A 118 -42.20 19.87 -6.52
N ASP A 119 -42.74 18.85 -7.19
CA ASP A 119 -42.62 17.45 -6.76
C ASP A 119 -41.17 16.97 -6.80
N ALA A 120 -40.41 17.32 -7.86
CA ALA A 120 -39.00 16.96 -7.96
C ALA A 120 -38.15 17.71 -6.93
N PHE A 121 -38.47 18.99 -6.68
CA PHE A 121 -37.78 19.78 -5.67
C PHE A 121 -37.95 19.18 -4.26
N ASP A 122 -39.17 18.79 -3.90
CA ASP A 122 -39.48 18.18 -2.62
C ASP A 122 -38.81 16.77 -2.49
N ALA A 123 -38.80 15.99 -3.57
CA ALA A 123 -38.09 14.72 -3.62
C ALA A 123 -36.59 14.89 -3.39
N ILE A 124 -35.94 15.88 -4.03
CA ILE A 124 -34.52 16.21 -3.83
C ILE A 124 -34.27 16.72 -2.40
N ASN A 125 -35.20 17.50 -1.85
CA ASN A 125 -35.08 18.00 -0.48
C ASN A 125 -35.19 16.90 0.55
N ASN A 126 -35.84 15.78 0.25
CA ASN A 126 -35.97 14.62 1.12
C ASN A 126 -34.78 13.64 1.03
N LEU A 127 -33.79 13.87 0.13
CA LEU A 127 -32.57 13.08 0.06
C LEU A 127 -31.72 13.29 1.32
N ASP A 128 -31.09 12.23 1.78
CA ASP A 128 -30.21 12.27 2.95
C ASP A 128 -28.73 12.48 2.56
N LEU A 129 -27.97 13.03 3.47
CA LEU A 129 -26.50 13.05 3.33
C LEU A 129 -25.99 11.61 3.30
N GLY A 130 -25.15 11.32 2.32
CA GLY A 130 -24.64 9.98 2.05
C GLY A 130 -25.35 9.27 0.91
N ASP A 131 -26.53 9.74 0.47
CA ASP A 131 -27.20 9.18 -0.71
C ASP A 131 -26.32 9.36 -1.95
N TRP A 132 -26.30 8.34 -2.80
CA TRP A 132 -25.73 8.44 -4.14
C TRP A 132 -26.81 8.92 -5.12
N VAL A 133 -26.50 9.92 -5.90
CA VAL A 133 -27.41 10.47 -6.89
C VAL A 133 -26.74 10.65 -8.25
N GLY A 134 -27.54 10.56 -9.29
CA GLY A 134 -27.24 11.07 -10.61
C GLY A 134 -27.94 12.42 -10.80
N ALA A 135 -27.25 13.41 -11.33
CA ALA A 135 -27.80 14.71 -11.65
C ALA A 135 -27.54 15.03 -13.12
N THR A 136 -28.57 15.53 -13.80
CA THR A 136 -28.50 16.04 -15.18
C THR A 136 -28.68 17.52 -15.15
N GLY A 137 -27.92 18.27 -15.95
CA GLY A 137 -28.03 19.72 -16.03
C GLY A 137 -26.90 20.34 -16.83
N ILE A 138 -26.83 21.67 -16.84
CA ILE A 138 -25.79 22.42 -17.52
C ILE A 138 -24.71 22.89 -16.55
N VAL A 139 -23.49 22.99 -17.06
CA VAL A 139 -22.37 23.54 -16.30
C VAL A 139 -22.50 25.05 -16.19
N MET A 140 -22.36 25.60 -14.99
CA MET A 140 -22.41 27.01 -14.72
C MET A 140 -21.46 27.44 -13.61
N THR A 141 -21.22 28.72 -13.50
CA THR A 141 -20.57 29.33 -12.33
C THR A 141 -21.55 30.26 -11.63
N THR A 142 -21.69 30.13 -10.31
CA THR A 142 -22.55 31.04 -9.54
C THR A 142 -22.01 32.49 -9.57
N ARG A 143 -22.84 33.48 -9.21
CA ARG A 143 -22.37 34.88 -9.06
C ARG A 143 -21.21 35.05 -8.06
N LYS A 144 -21.00 34.08 -7.18
CA LYS A 144 -19.88 34.06 -6.21
C LYS A 144 -18.67 33.31 -6.73
N GLY A 145 -18.67 32.80 -7.96
CA GLY A 145 -17.55 32.08 -8.57
C GLY A 145 -17.53 30.59 -8.30
N GLU A 146 -18.58 29.98 -7.69
CA GLU A 146 -18.58 28.53 -7.44
C GLU A 146 -19.04 27.76 -8.67
N LEU A 147 -18.18 26.87 -9.18
CA LEU A 147 -18.47 25.98 -10.30
C LEU A 147 -19.58 24.99 -9.88
N SER A 148 -20.63 24.94 -10.66
CA SER A 148 -21.88 24.27 -10.29
C SER A 148 -22.51 23.57 -11.48
N ILE A 149 -23.36 22.58 -11.20
CA ILE A 149 -24.32 22.05 -12.17
C ILE A 149 -25.69 22.69 -11.87
N LYS A 150 -26.25 23.42 -12.83
CA LYS A 150 -27.62 23.89 -12.80
C LYS A 150 -28.51 22.72 -13.19
N VAL A 151 -29.19 22.19 -12.20
CA VAL A 151 -29.83 20.88 -12.26
C VAL A 151 -31.20 20.96 -12.97
N ASP A 152 -31.39 20.08 -13.95
CA ASP A 152 -32.68 19.84 -14.62
C ASP A 152 -33.41 18.66 -13.94
N SER A 153 -32.65 17.61 -13.54
CA SER A 153 -33.21 16.43 -12.86
C SER A 153 -32.20 15.75 -11.95
N VAL A 154 -32.72 15.06 -10.93
CA VAL A 154 -31.92 14.21 -10.02
C VAL A 154 -32.57 12.83 -9.90
N VAL A 155 -31.77 11.79 -9.95
CA VAL A 155 -32.18 10.41 -9.77
C VAL A 155 -31.43 9.83 -8.57
N LEU A 156 -32.15 9.21 -7.62
CA LEU A 156 -31.54 8.45 -6.53
C LEU A 156 -30.92 7.16 -7.08
N LEU A 157 -29.62 6.95 -6.83
CA LEU A 157 -28.86 5.78 -7.29
C LEU A 157 -28.63 4.76 -6.17
N SER A 158 -28.51 5.24 -4.93
CA SER A 158 -28.39 4.36 -3.77
C SER A 158 -28.78 5.10 -2.50
N LYS A 159 -29.78 4.61 -1.79
CA LYS A 159 -30.21 5.15 -0.50
C LYS A 159 -29.24 4.74 0.60
N ALA A 160 -28.66 5.72 1.26
CA ALA A 160 -27.81 5.49 2.43
C ALA A 160 -28.68 5.35 3.68
N VAL A 161 -28.78 4.14 4.21
CA VAL A 161 -29.58 3.85 5.43
C VAL A 161 -28.80 4.10 6.73
N ARG A 162 -27.48 4.29 6.64
CA ARG A 162 -26.63 4.68 7.77
C ARG A 162 -26.16 6.12 7.54
N PRO A 163 -26.25 7.02 8.54
CA PRO A 163 -25.72 8.38 8.43
C PRO A 163 -24.19 8.35 8.26
N LEU A 164 -23.67 9.38 7.59
CA LEU A 164 -22.23 9.58 7.52
C LEU A 164 -21.67 9.87 8.93
N PRO A 165 -20.39 9.57 9.19
CA PRO A 165 -19.68 10.06 10.35
C PRO A 165 -19.77 11.59 10.46
N ASP A 166 -19.48 12.15 11.64
CA ASP A 166 -19.62 13.58 11.91
C ASP A 166 -19.01 14.43 10.78
N LYS A 167 -19.78 15.47 10.41
CA LYS A 167 -19.51 16.34 9.27
C LYS A 167 -18.17 17.08 9.32
N TRP A 168 -17.69 17.38 10.52
CA TRP A 168 -16.58 18.31 10.72
C TRP A 168 -15.25 17.62 11.03
N HIS A 169 -15.28 16.39 11.53
CA HIS A 169 -14.09 15.70 12.03
C HIS A 169 -13.89 14.32 11.37
N GLY A 170 -14.86 13.83 10.56
CA GLY A 170 -14.82 12.47 10.02
C GLY A 170 -14.75 11.42 11.14
N LEU A 171 -14.09 10.31 10.88
CA LEU A 171 -13.68 9.37 11.91
C LEU A 171 -12.37 9.88 12.54
N THR A 172 -12.42 10.35 13.79
CA THR A 172 -11.24 10.89 14.50
C THR A 172 -10.38 9.80 15.11
N ASP A 173 -11.01 8.70 15.54
CA ASP A 173 -10.28 7.55 16.06
C ASP A 173 -9.57 6.77 14.97
N THR A 174 -8.25 6.64 15.09
CA THR A 174 -7.38 6.03 14.08
C THR A 174 -7.69 4.54 13.89
N ASP A 175 -8.01 3.80 14.93
CA ASP A 175 -8.35 2.37 14.83
C ASP A 175 -9.66 2.18 14.06
N THR A 176 -10.68 2.99 14.37
CA THR A 176 -11.95 3.01 13.63
C THR A 176 -11.76 3.38 12.16
N ARG A 177 -10.87 4.32 11.82
CA ARG A 177 -10.53 4.67 10.43
C ARG A 177 -9.98 3.47 9.66
N TYR A 178 -9.13 2.67 10.27
CA TYR A 178 -8.59 1.48 9.62
C TYR A 178 -9.63 0.37 9.47
N ARG A 179 -10.50 0.16 10.47
CA ARG A 179 -11.58 -0.85 10.44
C ARG A 179 -12.68 -0.49 9.47
N GLN A 180 -13.10 0.78 9.49
CA GLN A 180 -14.16 1.31 8.63
C GLN A 180 -13.58 2.15 7.49
N ARG A 181 -12.59 1.63 6.78
CA ARG A 181 -11.91 2.34 5.69
C ARG A 181 -12.88 2.90 4.64
N TYR A 182 -13.95 2.20 4.37
CA TYR A 182 -15.00 2.68 3.47
C TYR A 182 -15.67 3.97 3.97
N ALA A 183 -15.80 4.15 5.28
CA ALA A 183 -16.34 5.38 5.87
C ALA A 183 -15.26 6.49 5.95
N ASP A 184 -14.02 6.13 6.27
CA ASP A 184 -12.87 7.03 6.24
C ASP A 184 -12.67 7.64 4.84
N LEU A 185 -12.73 6.84 3.78
CA LEU A 185 -12.62 7.30 2.39
C LEU A 185 -13.74 8.27 1.96
N ILE A 186 -14.91 8.22 2.59
CA ILE A 186 -15.98 9.18 2.30
C ILE A 186 -15.62 10.58 2.83
N GLY A 187 -15.15 10.67 4.05
CA GLY A 187 -14.96 11.93 4.76
C GLY A 187 -13.54 12.48 4.77
N ASN A 188 -12.53 11.66 4.48
CA ASN A 188 -11.13 12.00 4.67
C ASN A 188 -10.40 12.12 3.33
N GLU A 189 -10.08 13.36 2.94
CA GLU A 189 -9.37 13.67 1.71
C GLU A 189 -7.94 13.11 1.73
N GLU A 190 -7.27 13.16 2.87
CA GLU A 190 -5.89 12.65 3.01
C GLU A 190 -5.83 11.14 2.78
N SER A 191 -6.80 10.37 3.27
CA SER A 191 -6.89 8.94 2.98
C SER A 191 -7.08 8.68 1.48
N ARG A 192 -7.94 9.45 0.80
CA ARG A 192 -8.10 9.33 -0.66
C ARG A 192 -6.80 9.67 -1.40
N ARG A 193 -6.14 10.77 -1.01
CA ARG A 193 -4.84 11.18 -1.55
C ARG A 193 -3.81 10.07 -1.42
N MET A 194 -3.71 9.44 -0.25
CA MET A 194 -2.76 8.35 0.01
C MET A 194 -2.96 7.17 -0.93
N PHE A 195 -4.20 6.74 -1.17
CA PHE A 195 -4.47 5.63 -2.09
C PHE A 195 -4.34 6.03 -3.57
N ALA A 196 -4.52 7.30 -3.91
CA ALA A 196 -4.17 7.80 -5.24
C ALA A 196 -2.66 7.76 -5.47
N ILE A 197 -1.84 8.17 -4.49
CA ILE A 197 -0.38 8.04 -4.53
C ILE A 197 0.02 6.58 -4.69
N ARG A 198 -0.54 5.66 -3.88
CA ARG A 198 -0.27 4.23 -4.01
C ARG A 198 -0.52 3.71 -5.42
N HIS A 199 -1.66 4.08 -6.00
CA HIS A 199 -1.99 3.69 -7.36
C HIS A 199 -0.96 4.22 -8.36
N ALA A 200 -0.62 5.51 -8.28
CA ALA A 200 0.33 6.16 -9.18
C ALA A 200 1.74 5.54 -9.07
N VAL A 201 2.22 5.25 -7.86
CA VAL A 201 3.51 4.58 -7.62
C VAL A 201 3.54 3.22 -8.31
N ILE A 202 2.53 2.36 -8.10
CA ILE A 202 2.47 1.03 -8.71
C ILE A 202 2.40 1.14 -10.24
N ALA A 203 1.60 2.04 -10.78
CA ALA A 203 1.47 2.27 -12.21
C ALA A 203 2.80 2.77 -12.82
N SER A 204 3.52 3.66 -12.13
CA SER A 204 4.83 4.15 -12.54
C SER A 204 5.87 3.05 -12.64
N PHE A 205 5.93 2.17 -11.64
CA PHE A 205 6.83 1.01 -11.64
C PHE A 205 6.56 0.11 -12.83
N ARG A 206 5.31 -0.30 -13.05
CA ARG A 206 4.93 -1.13 -14.20
C ARG A 206 5.32 -0.49 -15.52
N ARG A 207 4.99 0.78 -15.72
CA ARG A 207 5.36 1.50 -16.94
C ARG A 207 6.87 1.52 -17.14
N THR A 208 7.63 1.95 -16.12
CA THR A 208 9.08 2.08 -16.19
C THR A 208 9.77 0.73 -16.48
N LEU A 209 9.30 -0.35 -15.89
CA LEU A 209 9.85 -1.69 -16.10
C LEU A 209 9.50 -2.25 -17.49
N HIS A 210 8.26 -2.10 -17.94
CA HIS A 210 7.85 -2.52 -19.29
C HIS A 210 8.61 -1.77 -20.38
N GLU A 211 8.81 -0.46 -20.23
CA GLU A 211 9.62 0.35 -21.17
C GLU A 211 11.08 -0.12 -21.24
N ARG A 212 11.58 -0.82 -20.21
CA ARG A 212 12.91 -1.42 -20.13
C ARG A 212 12.94 -2.90 -20.53
N GLY A 213 11.83 -3.42 -21.04
CA GLY A 213 11.74 -4.80 -21.53
C GLY A 213 11.59 -5.86 -20.43
N PHE A 214 11.21 -5.47 -19.21
CA PHE A 214 10.84 -6.44 -18.19
C PHE A 214 9.46 -7.01 -18.44
N ILE A 215 9.30 -8.30 -18.17
CA ILE A 215 8.05 -9.05 -18.25
C ILE A 215 7.47 -9.17 -16.84
N GLU A 216 6.23 -8.69 -16.61
CA GLU A 216 5.50 -8.96 -15.37
C GLU A 216 5.01 -10.41 -15.38
N VAL A 217 5.30 -11.11 -14.30
CA VAL A 217 4.93 -12.53 -14.14
C VAL A 217 4.17 -12.72 -12.82
N GLU A 218 3.50 -13.87 -12.71
CA GLU A 218 2.86 -14.33 -11.48
C GLU A 218 3.45 -15.68 -11.08
N THR A 219 3.87 -15.79 -9.82
CA THR A 219 4.41 -17.03 -9.25
C THR A 219 3.52 -17.52 -8.10
N PRO A 220 3.65 -18.79 -7.69
CA PRO A 220 2.79 -19.34 -6.66
C PRO A 220 2.84 -18.57 -5.32
N VAL A 221 1.67 -18.37 -4.70
CA VAL A 221 1.55 -17.88 -3.32
C VAL A 221 1.77 -19.00 -2.31
N LEU A 222 1.39 -20.23 -2.67
CA LEU A 222 1.57 -21.42 -1.84
C LEU A 222 2.87 -22.12 -2.23
N HIS A 223 3.80 -22.21 -1.29
CA HIS A 223 5.10 -22.84 -1.46
C HIS A 223 5.15 -24.18 -0.72
N VAL A 224 5.89 -25.13 -1.26
CA VAL A 224 6.21 -26.39 -0.58
C VAL A 224 7.30 -26.16 0.47
N GLU A 225 8.31 -25.37 0.12
CA GLU A 225 9.39 -24.92 1.02
C GLU A 225 9.42 -23.39 1.05
N PRO A 226 9.42 -22.78 2.26
CA PRO A 226 9.59 -21.33 2.38
C PRO A 226 11.06 -20.96 2.16
N GLY A 227 11.30 -19.90 1.37
CA GLY A 227 12.67 -19.45 1.09
C GLY A 227 12.70 -18.04 0.48
N GLY A 228 13.91 -17.52 0.24
CA GLY A 228 14.13 -16.18 -0.33
C GLY A 228 14.13 -15.04 0.69
N ALA A 229 13.93 -15.33 1.98
CA ALA A 229 14.02 -14.33 3.05
C ALA A 229 14.20 -15.03 4.41
N HIS A 230 14.70 -14.28 5.40
CA HIS A 230 14.68 -14.69 6.80
C HIS A 230 13.38 -14.20 7.44
N ALA A 231 12.36 -15.06 7.53
CA ALA A 231 11.06 -14.73 8.11
C ALA A 231 10.29 -15.99 8.51
N ARG A 232 9.40 -15.86 9.48
CA ARG A 232 8.52 -16.96 9.87
C ARG A 232 7.33 -17.06 8.93
N PRO A 233 7.07 -18.21 8.25
CA PRO A 233 5.95 -18.37 7.33
C PRO A 233 4.63 -18.60 8.07
N PHE A 234 3.50 -18.29 7.39
CA PHE A 234 2.20 -18.86 7.72
C PHE A 234 2.09 -20.26 7.11
N VAL A 235 1.51 -21.20 7.86
CA VAL A 235 1.38 -22.61 7.48
C VAL A 235 -0.08 -22.91 7.16
N THR A 236 -0.32 -23.69 6.10
CA THR A 236 -1.64 -24.20 5.72
C THR A 236 -1.55 -25.66 5.30
N HIS A 237 -2.69 -26.31 5.05
CA HIS A 237 -2.76 -27.72 4.64
C HIS A 237 -3.64 -27.88 3.39
N HIS A 238 -3.11 -28.60 2.39
CA HIS A 238 -3.86 -28.97 1.18
C HIS A 238 -4.55 -30.30 1.38
N ASN A 239 -5.87 -30.29 1.64
CA ASN A 239 -6.62 -31.48 2.03
C ASN A 239 -6.59 -32.61 0.99
N ALA A 240 -6.71 -32.29 -0.32
CA ALA A 240 -6.77 -33.32 -1.36
C ALA A 240 -5.43 -34.01 -1.63
N LEU A 241 -4.31 -33.30 -1.39
CA LEU A 241 -2.96 -33.84 -1.56
C LEU A 241 -2.33 -34.31 -0.24
N ASP A 242 -3.03 -34.07 0.88
CA ASP A 242 -2.56 -34.37 2.25
C ASP A 242 -1.13 -33.84 2.50
N MET A 243 -0.90 -32.56 2.16
CA MET A 243 0.43 -31.95 2.28
C MET A 243 0.39 -30.58 2.95
N THR A 244 1.43 -30.29 3.71
CA THR A 244 1.65 -28.96 4.29
C THR A 244 2.16 -28.02 3.21
N LEU A 245 1.62 -26.79 3.21
CA LEU A 245 2.05 -25.70 2.36
C LEU A 245 2.30 -24.45 3.20
N TYR A 246 3.09 -23.53 2.67
CA TYR A 246 3.46 -22.28 3.30
C TYR A 246 3.03 -21.11 2.43
N LEU A 247 2.51 -20.05 3.04
CA LEU A 247 2.36 -18.78 2.32
C LEU A 247 3.75 -18.18 2.09
N ARG A 248 4.02 -17.74 0.87
CA ARG A 248 5.32 -17.21 0.46
C ARG A 248 5.78 -16.04 1.32
N ILE A 249 7.04 -16.03 1.71
CA ILE A 249 7.71 -14.96 2.47
C ILE A 249 8.53 -14.02 1.57
N ALA A 250 8.79 -14.41 0.31
CA ALA A 250 9.47 -13.69 -0.75
C ALA A 250 9.04 -14.22 -2.12
N LEU A 251 9.40 -13.52 -3.20
CA LEU A 251 9.15 -13.89 -4.60
C LEU A 251 10.38 -14.52 -5.26
N GLU A 252 11.53 -14.33 -4.69
CA GLU A 252 12.90 -14.52 -5.20
C GLU A 252 13.13 -15.85 -5.92
N LEU A 253 12.97 -16.98 -5.20
CA LEU A 253 13.42 -18.28 -5.74
C LEU A 253 12.64 -18.72 -6.99
N HIS A 254 11.38 -18.32 -7.11
CA HIS A 254 10.60 -18.61 -8.32
C HIS A 254 11.00 -17.70 -9.49
N LEU A 255 11.29 -16.42 -9.23
CA LEU A 255 11.74 -15.49 -10.28
C LEU A 255 13.13 -15.88 -10.81
N LYS A 256 14.03 -16.33 -9.95
CA LYS A 256 15.34 -16.87 -10.35
C LYS A 256 15.21 -18.13 -11.24
N ARG A 257 14.24 -19.03 -10.95
CA ARG A 257 13.96 -20.18 -11.82
C ARG A 257 13.53 -19.74 -13.23
N LEU A 258 12.81 -18.62 -13.37
CA LEU A 258 12.45 -18.07 -14.67
C LEU A 258 13.68 -17.52 -15.42
N ILE A 259 14.63 -16.91 -14.71
CA ILE A 259 15.91 -16.49 -15.27
C ILE A 259 16.69 -17.70 -15.81
N VAL A 260 16.77 -18.80 -15.06
CA VAL A 260 17.36 -20.07 -15.54
C VAL A 260 16.63 -20.57 -16.78
N GLY A 261 15.32 -20.40 -16.84
CA GLY A 261 14.47 -20.75 -18.00
C GLY A 261 14.64 -19.85 -19.22
N GLY A 262 15.49 -18.81 -19.14
CA GLY A 262 15.79 -17.91 -20.27
C GLY A 262 14.92 -16.65 -20.32
N MET A 263 14.12 -16.35 -19.31
CA MET A 263 13.41 -15.06 -19.20
C MET A 263 14.36 -14.01 -18.63
N GLU A 264 15.05 -13.28 -19.50
CA GLU A 264 16.18 -12.42 -19.13
C GLU A 264 15.84 -11.24 -18.20
N ARG A 265 14.59 -10.77 -18.21
CA ARG A 265 14.12 -9.65 -17.38
C ARG A 265 12.70 -9.92 -16.91
N VAL A 266 12.55 -10.20 -15.61
CA VAL A 266 11.25 -10.51 -15.01
C VAL A 266 11.03 -9.65 -13.77
N PHE A 267 9.76 -9.35 -13.49
CA PHE A 267 9.36 -8.77 -12.20
C PHE A 267 7.99 -9.26 -11.78
N GLU A 268 7.73 -9.22 -10.50
CA GLU A 268 6.41 -9.46 -9.90
C GLU A 268 6.12 -8.41 -8.82
N ILE A 269 4.91 -7.85 -8.83
CA ILE A 269 4.39 -7.03 -7.74
C ILE A 269 3.32 -7.87 -7.03
N GLY A 270 3.67 -8.41 -5.87
CA GLY A 270 2.84 -9.40 -5.21
C GLY A 270 2.76 -9.26 -3.68
N ARG A 271 1.78 -9.94 -3.09
CA ARG A 271 1.69 -10.09 -1.63
C ARG A 271 2.67 -11.13 -1.15
N VAL A 272 3.34 -10.80 -0.05
CA VAL A 272 4.14 -11.72 0.75
C VAL A 272 3.63 -11.71 2.20
N PHE A 273 3.90 -12.78 2.92
CA PHE A 273 3.28 -13.08 4.20
C PHE A 273 4.36 -13.47 5.21
N ARG A 274 4.49 -12.69 6.29
CA ARG A 274 5.44 -12.97 7.37
C ARG A 274 4.69 -13.02 8.69
N ASN A 275 4.73 -14.16 9.37
CA ASN A 275 4.02 -14.40 10.62
C ASN A 275 4.78 -13.78 11.80
N GLU A 276 4.84 -12.47 11.79
CA GLU A 276 5.60 -11.65 12.73
C GLU A 276 4.69 -10.66 13.46
N GLY A 277 5.27 -9.84 14.34
CA GLY A 277 4.55 -8.83 15.10
C GLY A 277 4.01 -7.70 14.22
N ILE A 278 2.90 -7.09 14.66
CA ILE A 278 2.29 -5.93 14.02
C ILE A 278 2.81 -4.65 14.67
N SER A 279 3.28 -3.69 13.85
CA SER A 279 3.75 -2.38 14.30
C SER A 279 3.31 -1.26 13.34
N THR A 280 3.78 -0.05 13.57
CA THR A 280 3.61 1.06 12.61
C THR A 280 4.39 0.84 11.31
N ARG A 281 5.36 -0.06 11.29
CA ARG A 281 6.23 -0.36 10.13
C ARG A 281 6.01 -1.76 9.55
N HIS A 282 5.30 -2.65 10.27
CA HIS A 282 5.13 -4.06 9.90
C HIS A 282 3.65 -4.46 9.90
N ASN A 283 3.23 -5.11 8.84
CA ASN A 283 1.95 -5.80 8.70
C ASN A 283 2.24 -7.24 8.24
N PRO A 284 1.57 -8.26 8.75
CA PRO A 284 1.88 -9.65 8.43
C PRO A 284 1.66 -10.00 6.96
N GLU A 285 0.92 -9.18 6.25
CA GLU A 285 0.68 -9.24 4.82
C GLU A 285 1.01 -7.87 4.21
N PHE A 286 1.93 -7.84 3.25
CA PHE A 286 2.37 -6.59 2.61
C PHE A 286 2.73 -6.82 1.14
N THR A 287 2.93 -5.73 0.39
CA THR A 287 3.25 -5.79 -1.04
C THR A 287 4.74 -5.61 -1.24
N MET A 288 5.37 -6.58 -1.91
CA MET A 288 6.73 -6.45 -2.45
C MET A 288 6.69 -6.35 -3.98
N MET A 289 7.66 -5.66 -4.53
CA MET A 289 8.09 -5.81 -5.92
C MET A 289 9.47 -6.45 -5.90
N GLU A 290 9.63 -7.54 -6.65
CA GLU A 290 10.94 -8.11 -6.91
C GLU A 290 11.17 -8.19 -8.42
N LEU A 291 12.39 -7.92 -8.85
CA LEU A 291 12.83 -8.02 -10.24
C LEU A 291 14.19 -8.70 -10.35
N TYR A 292 14.41 -9.37 -11.47
CA TYR A 292 15.67 -10.01 -11.79
C TYR A 292 16.03 -9.70 -13.25
N GLN A 293 17.29 -9.33 -13.47
CA GLN A 293 17.83 -8.99 -14.78
C GLN A 293 19.10 -9.80 -15.06
N ALA A 294 19.05 -10.67 -16.07
CA ALA A 294 20.23 -11.38 -16.55
C ALA A 294 21.25 -10.41 -17.17
N PHE A 295 22.52 -10.77 -17.07
CA PHE A 295 23.67 -10.01 -17.60
C PHE A 295 23.83 -8.62 -16.96
N ALA A 296 23.34 -8.45 -15.72
CA ALA A 296 23.50 -7.26 -14.90
C ALA A 296 24.16 -7.61 -13.58
N ASP A 297 24.81 -6.64 -12.94
CA ASP A 297 25.28 -6.74 -11.56
C ASP A 297 24.60 -5.73 -10.66
N TYR A 298 24.94 -5.71 -9.37
CA TYR A 298 24.32 -4.85 -8.38
C TYR A 298 24.48 -3.35 -8.65
N THR A 299 25.47 -2.94 -9.46
CA THR A 299 25.66 -1.53 -9.84
C THR A 299 24.65 -1.08 -10.91
N ASP A 300 24.31 -1.96 -11.86
CA ASP A 300 23.23 -1.73 -12.82
C ASP A 300 21.88 -1.61 -12.09
N ILE A 301 21.70 -2.43 -11.05
CA ILE A 301 20.48 -2.43 -10.24
C ILE A 301 20.38 -1.15 -9.38
N MET A 302 21.49 -0.59 -8.89
CA MET A 302 21.47 0.72 -8.23
C MET A 302 20.94 1.81 -9.16
N ASP A 303 21.47 1.87 -10.39
CA ASP A 303 21.05 2.85 -11.40
C ASP A 303 19.57 2.70 -11.76
N LEU A 304 19.10 1.46 -11.90
CA LEU A 304 17.68 1.18 -12.13
C LEU A 304 16.81 1.61 -10.93
N THR A 305 17.28 1.37 -9.70
CA THR A 305 16.56 1.75 -8.47
C THR A 305 16.38 3.27 -8.38
N GLU A 306 17.42 4.05 -8.65
CA GLU A 306 17.33 5.52 -8.69
C GLU A 306 16.24 5.97 -9.65
N VAL A 307 16.21 5.41 -10.87
CA VAL A 307 15.19 5.76 -11.88
C VAL A 307 13.78 5.39 -11.44
N LEU A 308 13.58 4.21 -10.86
CA LEU A 308 12.26 3.74 -10.39
C LEU A 308 11.69 4.67 -9.32
N PHE A 309 12.50 5.06 -8.35
CA PHE A 309 12.07 5.92 -7.24
C PHE A 309 11.76 7.35 -7.71
N VAL A 310 12.63 7.94 -8.54
CA VAL A 310 12.44 9.29 -9.10
C VAL A 310 11.18 9.35 -9.95
N ASN A 311 10.98 8.39 -10.84
CA ASN A 311 9.78 8.32 -11.68
C ASN A 311 8.51 8.16 -10.83
N ALA A 312 8.54 7.29 -9.83
CA ALA A 312 7.39 7.05 -8.95
C ALA A 312 7.01 8.31 -8.16
N ALA A 313 7.99 9.04 -7.63
CA ALA A 313 7.74 10.30 -6.92
C ALA A 313 7.13 11.36 -7.85
N ASN A 314 7.72 11.55 -9.04
CA ASN A 314 7.21 12.51 -10.02
C ASN A 314 5.79 12.19 -10.50
N ASP A 315 5.51 10.92 -10.80
CA ASP A 315 4.18 10.51 -11.27
C ASP A 315 3.11 10.62 -10.18
N ALA A 316 3.49 10.36 -8.93
CA ALA A 316 2.55 10.36 -7.82
C ALA A 316 2.29 11.75 -7.23
N THR A 317 3.27 12.67 -7.27
CA THR A 317 3.20 13.98 -6.58
C THR A 317 3.53 15.17 -7.47
N GLY A 318 4.02 14.95 -8.69
CA GLY A 318 4.52 16.00 -9.58
C GLY A 318 5.92 16.52 -9.19
N SER A 319 6.63 15.87 -8.26
CA SER A 319 7.94 16.29 -7.75
C SER A 319 8.81 15.09 -7.39
N SER A 320 10.12 15.20 -7.62
CA SER A 320 11.12 14.27 -7.07
C SER A 320 11.44 14.51 -5.59
N THR A 321 10.97 15.62 -5.01
CA THR A 321 11.20 15.94 -3.60
C THR A 321 10.11 15.31 -2.74
N VAL A 322 10.52 14.51 -1.76
CA VAL A 322 9.66 13.90 -0.73
C VAL A 322 9.90 14.57 0.62
N LEU A 323 8.93 14.47 1.53
CA LEU A 323 9.07 14.95 2.91
C LEU A 323 9.38 13.79 3.84
N ILE A 324 10.42 13.93 4.65
CA ILE A 324 10.76 12.96 5.70
C ILE A 324 10.80 13.73 7.03
N ASP A 325 9.83 13.49 7.90
CA ASP A 325 9.63 14.26 9.13
C ASP A 325 9.62 15.78 8.85
N ASP A 326 8.84 16.17 7.83
CA ASP A 326 8.70 17.56 7.31
C ASP A 326 9.97 18.18 6.72
N ILE A 327 11.06 17.43 6.58
CA ILE A 327 12.29 17.88 5.93
C ILE A 327 12.29 17.42 4.47
N PRO A 328 12.49 18.33 3.49
CA PRO A 328 12.53 17.96 2.08
C PRO A 328 13.81 17.18 1.74
N VAL A 329 13.66 16.07 1.03
CA VAL A 329 14.71 15.23 0.48
C VAL A 329 14.49 15.11 -1.03
N ASP A 330 15.48 15.47 -1.83
CA ASP A 330 15.42 15.42 -3.29
C ASP A 330 15.97 14.09 -3.81
N LEU A 331 15.08 13.25 -4.33
CA LEU A 331 15.43 11.96 -4.90
C LEU A 331 16.13 12.06 -6.28
N ALA A 332 16.10 13.22 -6.95
CA ALA A 332 16.75 13.37 -8.26
C ALA A 332 18.28 13.58 -8.17
N LYS A 333 18.84 13.78 -6.97
CA LYS A 333 20.29 13.92 -6.77
C LYS A 333 20.95 12.55 -6.82
N PRO A 334 22.24 12.48 -7.25
CA PRO A 334 23.01 11.23 -7.14
C PRO A 334 23.01 10.72 -5.70
N TRP A 335 22.71 9.44 -5.51
CA TRP A 335 22.63 8.86 -4.18
C TRP A 335 24.01 8.42 -3.69
N ARG A 336 24.23 8.55 -2.38
CA ARG A 336 25.47 8.13 -1.73
C ARG A 336 25.61 6.61 -1.84
N ARG A 337 26.81 6.13 -2.21
CA ARG A 337 27.19 4.71 -2.23
C ARG A 337 28.33 4.50 -1.23
N VAL A 338 28.13 3.70 -0.20
CA VAL A 338 29.09 3.56 0.92
C VAL A 338 29.03 2.16 1.50
N ARG A 339 30.17 1.58 1.87
CA ARG A 339 30.19 0.25 2.49
C ARG A 339 29.72 0.30 3.94
N MET A 340 29.05 -0.76 4.38
CA MET A 340 28.59 -0.91 5.77
C MET A 340 29.73 -0.72 6.76
N ILE A 341 30.88 -1.36 6.50
CA ILE A 341 32.07 -1.26 7.36
C ILE A 341 32.62 0.16 7.47
N ASP A 342 32.53 0.95 6.39
CA ASP A 342 32.98 2.34 6.41
C ASP A 342 32.03 3.23 7.23
N LEU A 343 30.72 2.98 7.17
CA LEU A 343 29.73 3.68 8.01
C LEU A 343 29.93 3.38 9.49
N VAL A 344 30.15 2.11 9.84
CA VAL A 344 30.48 1.73 11.25
C VAL A 344 31.75 2.44 11.71
N LYS A 345 32.78 2.52 10.85
CA LYS A 345 34.00 3.30 11.14
C LYS A 345 33.71 4.79 11.33
N GLU A 346 32.89 5.39 10.45
CA GLU A 346 32.49 6.79 10.58
C GLU A 346 31.78 7.06 11.92
N ALA A 347 30.90 6.16 12.34
CA ALA A 347 30.10 6.32 13.55
C ALA A 347 30.88 6.00 14.85
N THR A 348 31.74 4.98 14.85
CA THR A 348 32.41 4.49 16.06
C THR A 348 33.86 4.96 16.20
N GLY A 349 34.46 5.43 15.11
CA GLY A 349 35.90 5.74 15.02
C GLY A 349 36.81 4.51 14.93
N VAL A 350 36.24 3.29 14.83
CA VAL A 350 36.98 2.03 14.82
C VAL A 350 36.77 1.28 13.51
N GLU A 351 37.84 0.82 12.90
CA GLU A 351 37.73 -0.06 11.71
C GLU A 351 37.21 -1.43 12.11
N VAL A 352 36.20 -1.88 11.35
CA VAL A 352 35.63 -3.21 11.51
C VAL A 352 35.71 -4.00 10.20
N HIS A 353 35.92 -5.32 10.30
CA HIS A 353 35.93 -6.20 9.15
C HIS A 353 35.54 -7.63 9.57
N PRO A 354 34.78 -8.40 8.76
CA PRO A 354 34.38 -9.77 9.14
C PRO A 354 35.54 -10.75 9.38
N SER A 355 36.72 -10.47 8.84
CA SER A 355 37.94 -11.30 9.09
C SER A 355 38.60 -11.04 10.45
N GLN A 356 38.13 -10.04 11.20
CA GLN A 356 38.69 -9.76 12.53
C GLN A 356 38.27 -10.80 13.56
N PRO A 357 39.09 -11.00 14.62
CA PRO A 357 38.70 -11.87 15.74
C PRO A 357 37.36 -11.43 16.35
N ARG A 358 36.45 -12.39 16.54
CA ARG A 358 35.11 -12.16 17.08
C ARG A 358 35.13 -11.37 18.40
N GLU A 359 36.09 -11.66 19.28
CA GLU A 359 36.20 -11.03 20.60
C GLU A 359 36.40 -9.50 20.51
N GLN A 360 37.11 -9.03 19.49
CA GLN A 360 37.33 -7.59 19.27
C GLN A 360 36.01 -6.91 18.88
N LEU A 361 35.22 -7.54 18.00
CA LEU A 361 33.91 -7.04 17.55
C LEU A 361 32.89 -7.07 18.69
N VAL A 362 32.90 -8.12 19.53
CA VAL A 362 32.08 -8.22 20.75
C VAL A 362 32.38 -7.05 21.69
N ALA A 363 33.65 -6.77 21.98
CA ALA A 363 34.03 -5.67 22.86
C ALA A 363 33.59 -4.31 22.33
N LEU A 364 33.64 -4.09 20.99
CA LEU A 364 33.12 -2.88 20.34
C LEU A 364 31.60 -2.81 20.44
N ALA A 365 30.89 -3.91 20.17
CA ALA A 365 29.44 -4.00 20.24
C ALA A 365 28.91 -3.67 21.64
N GLU A 366 29.52 -4.28 22.69
CA GLU A 366 29.17 -4.02 24.09
C GLU A 366 29.38 -2.54 24.46
N LYS A 367 30.47 -1.92 23.99
CA LYS A 367 30.75 -0.49 24.20
C LYS A 367 29.64 0.41 23.63
N HIS A 368 28.99 0.00 22.54
CA HIS A 368 27.89 0.72 21.91
C HIS A 368 26.51 0.22 22.34
N GLY A 369 26.42 -0.61 23.39
CA GLY A 369 25.16 -1.10 23.96
C GLY A 369 24.48 -2.20 23.14
N VAL A 370 25.17 -2.79 22.18
CA VAL A 370 24.68 -3.89 21.35
C VAL A 370 24.83 -5.22 22.10
N LYS A 371 23.73 -5.97 22.22
CA LYS A 371 23.71 -7.28 22.85
C LYS A 371 24.11 -8.35 21.85
N VAL A 372 25.27 -8.94 22.01
CA VAL A 372 25.75 -10.02 21.15
C VAL A 372 25.29 -11.38 21.68
N LEU A 373 24.61 -12.16 20.82
CA LEU A 373 24.20 -13.52 21.15
C LEU A 373 25.32 -14.53 20.87
N PRO A 374 25.37 -15.71 21.57
CA PRO A 374 26.45 -16.67 21.42
C PRO A 374 26.67 -17.18 19.99
N HIS A 375 25.61 -17.27 19.20
CA HIS A 375 25.63 -17.77 17.83
C HIS A 375 25.97 -16.69 16.78
N PHE A 376 26.09 -15.41 17.17
CA PHE A 376 26.47 -14.35 16.22
C PHE A 376 27.93 -14.48 15.83
N GLY A 377 28.20 -14.64 14.54
CA GLY A 377 29.52 -14.53 13.98
C GLY A 377 29.94 -13.06 13.75
N PRO A 378 31.16 -12.83 13.26
CA PRO A 378 31.71 -11.52 13.01
C PRO A 378 30.81 -10.64 12.09
N GLY A 379 30.28 -11.23 11.04
CA GLY A 379 29.40 -10.53 10.08
C GLY A 379 28.12 -10.03 10.72
N LYS A 380 27.44 -10.88 11.51
CA LYS A 380 26.20 -10.49 12.20
C LYS A 380 26.46 -9.43 13.28
N ILE A 381 27.60 -9.48 13.97
CA ILE A 381 27.98 -8.45 14.95
C ILE A 381 28.18 -7.08 14.27
N ILE A 382 28.77 -7.05 13.08
CA ILE A 382 28.95 -5.80 12.31
C ILE A 382 27.61 -5.25 11.86
N GLU A 383 26.67 -6.09 11.42
CA GLU A 383 25.31 -5.68 11.06
C GLU A 383 24.58 -5.06 12.27
N GLU A 384 24.59 -5.71 13.43
CA GLU A 384 23.98 -5.17 14.66
C GLU A 384 24.62 -3.83 15.10
N LEU A 385 25.95 -3.68 14.93
CA LEU A 385 26.62 -2.41 15.15
C LEU A 385 26.15 -1.34 14.17
N PHE A 386 25.99 -1.66 12.88
CA PHE A 386 25.47 -0.76 11.87
C PHE A 386 24.05 -0.30 12.20
N GLU A 387 23.15 -1.24 12.51
CA GLU A 387 21.77 -0.93 12.89
C GLU A 387 21.73 0.04 14.10
N ALA A 388 22.52 -0.26 15.12
CA ALA A 388 22.52 0.53 16.36
C ALA A 388 23.17 1.92 16.21
N THR A 389 24.16 2.08 15.33
CA THR A 389 24.98 3.30 15.30
C THR A 389 24.85 4.14 14.04
N CYS A 390 24.34 3.57 12.93
CA CYS A 390 24.37 4.23 11.62
C CYS A 390 22.98 4.40 11.02
N GLU A 391 22.09 3.41 11.05
CA GLU A 391 20.85 3.35 10.29
C GLU A 391 19.98 4.60 10.47
N ALA A 392 19.73 4.99 11.72
CA ALA A 392 18.87 6.14 12.03
C ALA A 392 19.39 7.47 11.50
N ALA A 393 20.67 7.57 11.22
CA ALA A 393 21.32 8.79 10.69
C ALA A 393 21.26 8.91 9.16
N LEU A 394 20.88 7.85 8.44
CA LEU A 394 20.82 7.79 6.97
C LEU A 394 19.55 8.49 6.45
N ARG A 395 19.52 9.81 6.48
CA ARG A 395 18.33 10.57 6.05
C ARG A 395 18.26 10.71 4.53
N GLU A 396 19.36 11.08 3.88
CA GLU A 396 19.44 11.17 2.42
C GLU A 396 19.51 9.77 1.80
N PRO A 397 19.02 9.57 0.56
CA PRO A 397 19.11 8.29 -0.11
C PRO A 397 20.55 7.74 -0.12
N THR A 398 20.76 6.59 0.47
CA THR A 398 22.08 6.00 0.63
C THR A 398 22.05 4.51 0.34
N PHE A 399 22.81 4.07 -0.64
CA PHE A 399 23.11 2.66 -0.85
C PHE A 399 24.21 2.21 0.12
N VAL A 400 23.86 1.36 1.06
CA VAL A 400 24.80 0.71 1.95
C VAL A 400 25.24 -0.60 1.28
N THR A 401 26.52 -0.71 0.96
CA THR A 401 27.09 -1.82 0.18
C THR A 401 28.02 -2.68 1.01
N GLY A 402 28.47 -3.82 0.47
CA GLY A 402 29.49 -4.67 1.10
C GLY A 402 29.01 -5.31 2.39
N HIS A 403 27.82 -5.90 2.36
CA HIS A 403 27.30 -6.68 3.47
C HIS A 403 28.14 -7.95 3.67
N PRO A 404 28.35 -8.40 4.91
CA PRO A 404 29.07 -9.66 5.19
C PRO A 404 28.45 -10.89 4.52
N VAL A 405 29.28 -11.81 4.08
CA VAL A 405 28.85 -13.09 3.47
C VAL A 405 27.95 -13.88 4.42
N GLU A 406 28.26 -13.88 5.72
CA GLU A 406 27.53 -14.60 6.77
C GLU A 406 26.03 -14.28 6.80
N ILE A 407 25.66 -13.04 6.47
CA ILE A 407 24.26 -12.55 6.50
C ILE A 407 23.64 -12.39 5.11
N SER A 408 24.29 -12.94 4.08
CA SER A 408 23.89 -12.74 2.68
C SER A 408 23.92 -14.05 1.88
N PRO A 409 23.07 -15.05 2.24
CA PRO A 409 23.19 -16.41 1.72
C PRO A 409 22.91 -16.55 0.22
N LEU A 410 22.22 -15.59 -0.39
CA LEU A 410 21.80 -15.61 -1.80
C LEU A 410 22.61 -14.63 -2.68
N ALA A 411 23.47 -13.83 -2.06
CA ALA A 411 24.28 -12.83 -2.73
C ALA A 411 25.65 -13.38 -3.13
N ARG A 412 26.16 -12.91 -4.28
CA ARG A 412 27.51 -13.26 -4.74
C ARG A 412 28.57 -12.58 -3.90
N VAL A 413 29.68 -13.26 -3.67
CA VAL A 413 30.88 -12.72 -3.01
C VAL A 413 31.41 -11.51 -3.78
N ASP A 414 31.82 -10.46 -3.08
CA ASP A 414 32.45 -9.28 -3.69
C ASP A 414 33.73 -9.67 -4.41
N ARG A 415 33.89 -9.13 -5.62
CA ARG A 415 35.03 -9.46 -6.51
C ARG A 415 36.39 -9.05 -5.96
N ASN A 416 36.43 -8.16 -4.95
CA ASN A 416 37.66 -7.62 -4.36
C ASN A 416 37.87 -8.05 -2.91
N ASP A 417 36.82 -8.54 -2.22
CA ASP A 417 36.86 -8.92 -0.82
C ASP A 417 36.03 -10.18 -0.54
N PRO A 418 36.66 -11.34 -0.28
CA PRO A 418 35.96 -12.61 -0.10
C PRO A 418 35.11 -12.71 1.18
N HIS A 419 35.18 -11.73 2.09
CA HIS A 419 34.38 -11.69 3.31
C HIS A 419 33.10 -10.86 3.17
N LEU A 420 32.98 -10.11 2.06
CA LEU A 420 31.84 -9.25 1.73
C LEU A 420 31.08 -9.77 0.52
N THR A 421 29.92 -9.19 0.26
CA THR A 421 29.09 -9.52 -0.90
C THR A 421 28.83 -8.30 -1.76
N GLU A 422 28.55 -8.52 -3.05
CA GLU A 422 27.98 -7.53 -3.97
C GLU A 422 26.49 -7.35 -3.68
N ARG A 423 26.17 -6.82 -2.51
CA ARG A 423 24.82 -6.53 -2.01
C ARG A 423 24.74 -5.08 -1.60
N PHE A 424 23.58 -4.48 -1.83
CA PHE A 424 23.24 -3.22 -1.21
C PHE A 424 21.87 -3.26 -0.55
N GLU A 425 21.70 -2.44 0.46
CA GLU A 425 20.42 -2.01 0.97
C GLU A 425 20.29 -0.50 0.76
N LEU A 426 19.09 -0.06 0.34
CA LEU A 426 18.78 1.36 0.19
C LEU A 426 18.12 1.88 1.46
N PHE A 427 18.74 2.87 2.07
CA PHE A 427 18.20 3.61 3.20
C PHE A 427 17.77 5.02 2.78
N VAL A 428 16.58 5.44 3.22
CA VAL A 428 16.07 6.81 3.08
C VAL A 428 15.28 7.15 4.36
N GLY A 429 15.63 8.22 5.02
CA GLY A 429 14.99 8.63 6.28
C GLY A 429 15.17 7.65 7.44
N GLY A 430 16.32 6.99 7.51
CA GLY A 430 16.61 5.97 8.52
C GLY A 430 15.73 4.71 8.36
N ARG A 431 15.34 4.37 7.13
CA ARG A 431 14.48 3.22 6.83
C ARG A 431 15.02 2.48 5.62
N GLU A 432 15.18 1.18 5.73
CA GLU A 432 15.42 0.29 4.60
C GLU A 432 14.18 0.26 3.69
N LEU A 433 14.40 0.52 2.39
CA LEU A 433 13.35 0.54 1.35
C LEU A 433 13.54 -0.54 0.29
N ALA A 434 14.79 -0.93 0.03
CA ALA A 434 15.15 -1.91 -0.98
C ALA A 434 16.38 -2.72 -0.56
N ASN A 435 16.45 -3.96 -1.04
CA ASN A 435 17.57 -4.86 -0.91
C ASN A 435 17.87 -5.50 -2.26
N ALA A 436 19.14 -5.53 -2.65
CA ALA A 436 19.54 -6.01 -3.96
C ALA A 436 20.97 -6.52 -3.97
N TYR A 437 21.27 -7.41 -4.90
CA TYR A 437 22.60 -7.96 -5.05
C TYR A 437 22.89 -8.50 -6.45
N SER A 438 24.20 -8.70 -6.73
CA SER A 438 24.59 -9.64 -7.76
C SER A 438 24.25 -11.05 -7.26
N GLU A 439 23.45 -11.79 -7.99
CA GLU A 439 22.91 -13.08 -7.56
C GLU A 439 24.02 -14.14 -7.49
N LEU A 440 24.01 -14.93 -6.43
CA LEU A 440 24.82 -16.15 -6.37
C LEU A 440 24.28 -17.11 -7.42
N ASN A 441 25.12 -17.46 -8.39
CA ASN A 441 24.78 -18.33 -9.51
C ASN A 441 25.60 -19.62 -9.59
N ASP A 442 26.44 -19.88 -8.58
CA ASP A 442 27.16 -21.15 -8.40
C ASP A 442 26.30 -22.11 -7.56
N PRO A 443 25.80 -23.22 -8.13
CA PRO A 443 24.93 -24.16 -7.41
C PRO A 443 25.68 -24.91 -6.29
N VAL A 444 27.00 -25.07 -6.38
CA VAL A 444 27.79 -25.75 -5.36
C VAL A 444 27.95 -24.86 -4.14
N GLU A 445 28.29 -23.60 -4.33
CA GLU A 445 28.37 -22.62 -3.25
C GLU A 445 26.99 -22.37 -2.64
N GLN A 446 25.93 -22.27 -3.45
CA GLN A 446 24.56 -22.08 -2.96
C GLN A 446 24.12 -23.23 -2.06
N ARG A 447 24.47 -24.48 -2.40
CA ARG A 447 24.18 -25.64 -1.53
C ARG A 447 24.85 -25.51 -0.17
N LEU A 448 26.12 -25.16 -0.14
CA LEU A 448 26.86 -24.99 1.11
C LEU A 448 26.21 -23.93 2.02
N ARG A 449 25.78 -22.82 1.44
CA ARG A 449 25.11 -21.75 2.19
C ARG A 449 23.74 -22.18 2.72
N PHE A 450 22.95 -22.91 1.96
CA PHE A 450 21.68 -23.47 2.44
C PHE A 450 21.87 -24.51 3.56
N GLU A 451 22.92 -25.34 3.47
CA GLU A 451 23.23 -26.28 4.53
C GLU A 451 23.65 -25.57 5.83
N ASP A 452 24.34 -24.44 5.74
CA ASP A 452 24.71 -23.63 6.90
C ASP A 452 23.49 -22.93 7.51
N GLU A 453 22.56 -22.44 6.71
CA GLU A 453 21.28 -21.93 7.19
C GLU A 453 20.45 -23.03 7.87
N GLN A 454 20.38 -24.22 7.29
CA GLN A 454 19.68 -25.36 7.90
C GLN A 454 20.30 -25.73 9.27
N LYS A 455 21.62 -25.75 9.41
CA LYS A 455 22.28 -25.94 10.70
C LYS A 455 21.89 -24.86 11.71
N SER A 456 21.82 -23.59 11.26
CA SER A 456 21.38 -22.48 12.10
C SER A 456 19.94 -22.66 12.57
N LYS A 457 19.06 -23.14 11.68
CA LYS A 457 17.68 -23.50 12.01
C LYS A 457 17.57 -24.60 13.04
N GLU A 458 18.37 -25.67 12.89
CA GLU A 458 18.44 -26.78 13.83
C GLU A 458 19.01 -26.35 15.20
N ALA A 459 19.88 -25.33 15.19
CA ALA A 459 20.39 -24.69 16.40
C ALA A 459 19.40 -23.73 17.10
N GLY A 460 18.20 -23.56 16.54
CA GLY A 460 17.10 -22.77 17.14
C GLY A 460 16.79 -21.45 16.49
N ASN A 461 17.40 -21.11 15.35
CA ASN A 461 17.03 -19.95 14.56
C ASN A 461 15.77 -20.25 13.72
N ALA A 462 14.60 -19.87 14.22
CA ALA A 462 13.30 -20.15 13.57
C ALA A 462 13.09 -19.41 12.23
N GLU A 463 13.94 -18.44 11.91
CA GLU A 463 13.85 -17.61 10.70
C GLU A 463 14.78 -18.10 9.59
N ALA A 464 15.75 -18.99 9.92
CA ALA A 464 16.66 -19.56 8.94
C ALA A 464 15.96 -20.49 7.95
N GLY A 465 16.46 -20.51 6.71
CA GLY A 465 15.95 -21.31 5.60
C GLY A 465 16.17 -22.81 5.76
N SER A 466 15.61 -23.57 4.84
CA SER A 466 15.88 -24.99 4.60
C SER A 466 16.55 -25.15 3.23
N VAL A 467 17.17 -26.31 2.97
CA VAL A 467 17.70 -26.60 1.63
C VAL A 467 16.54 -26.77 0.64
N ASP A 468 16.44 -25.90 -0.37
CA ASP A 468 15.52 -26.04 -1.50
C ASP A 468 16.20 -26.84 -2.63
N GLU A 469 15.99 -28.15 -2.64
CA GLU A 469 16.57 -29.06 -3.63
C GLU A 469 16.06 -28.80 -5.05
N ASP A 470 14.82 -28.27 -5.19
CA ASP A 470 14.27 -27.94 -6.51
C ASP A 470 14.92 -26.68 -7.09
N PHE A 471 15.20 -25.69 -6.24
CA PHE A 471 15.94 -24.50 -6.65
C PHE A 471 17.39 -24.82 -7.03
N LEU A 472 18.08 -25.65 -6.23
CA LEU A 472 19.44 -26.10 -6.54
C LEU A 472 19.48 -26.85 -7.87
N ARG A 473 18.55 -27.78 -8.08
CA ARG A 473 18.42 -28.48 -9.38
C ARG A 473 18.18 -27.51 -10.54
N ALA A 474 17.38 -26.45 -10.35
CA ALA A 474 17.22 -25.42 -11.36
C ALA A 474 18.54 -24.71 -11.66
N MET A 475 19.30 -24.31 -10.63
CA MET A 475 20.60 -23.66 -10.80
C MET A 475 21.62 -24.55 -11.54
N GLU A 476 21.56 -25.88 -11.37
CA GLU A 476 22.42 -26.84 -12.06
C GLU A 476 22.24 -26.84 -13.59
N TYR A 477 21.10 -26.35 -14.12
CA TYR A 477 20.92 -26.10 -15.56
C TYR A 477 21.67 -24.86 -16.05
N GLY A 478 22.22 -24.06 -15.14
CA GLY A 478 23.01 -22.86 -15.44
C GLY A 478 22.19 -21.58 -15.29
N MET A 479 22.48 -20.81 -14.24
CA MET A 479 21.95 -19.46 -14.04
C MET A 479 22.94 -18.44 -14.58
N PRO A 480 22.54 -17.55 -15.53
CA PRO A 480 23.43 -16.50 -16.03
C PRO A 480 23.79 -15.50 -14.91
N PRO A 481 24.86 -14.69 -15.05
CA PRO A 481 25.07 -13.55 -14.18
C PRO A 481 23.80 -12.70 -14.12
N THR A 482 23.32 -12.37 -12.93
CA THR A 482 22.02 -11.74 -12.73
C THR A 482 22.10 -10.73 -11.60
N GLY A 483 21.50 -9.56 -11.78
CA GLY A 483 21.20 -8.62 -10.70
C GLY A 483 19.74 -8.75 -10.27
N GLY A 484 19.50 -8.79 -8.96
CA GLY A 484 18.16 -8.86 -8.37
C GLY A 484 17.89 -7.71 -7.43
N LEU A 485 16.61 -7.36 -7.27
CA LEU A 485 16.13 -6.26 -6.43
C LEU A 485 14.80 -6.60 -5.79
N GLY A 486 14.70 -6.41 -4.48
CA GLY A 486 13.45 -6.42 -3.74
C GLY A 486 13.13 -5.05 -3.16
N ILE A 487 11.89 -4.57 -3.35
CA ILE A 487 11.40 -3.29 -2.81
C ILE A 487 10.12 -3.51 -2.00
N GLY A 488 10.11 -3.00 -0.78
CA GLY A 488 8.89 -2.91 0.04
C GLY A 488 7.97 -1.79 -0.47
N MET A 489 6.99 -2.15 -1.32
CA MET A 489 6.10 -1.17 -1.96
C MET A 489 5.31 -0.34 -0.96
N ASP A 490 4.89 -0.93 0.15
CA ASP A 490 4.17 -0.19 1.20
C ASP A 490 5.08 0.87 1.85
N ARG A 491 6.34 0.54 2.14
CA ARG A 491 7.33 1.48 2.69
C ARG A 491 7.65 2.60 1.70
N LEU A 492 7.76 2.30 0.41
CA LEU A 492 7.94 3.31 -0.64
C LEU A 492 6.75 4.27 -0.73
N VAL A 493 5.52 3.75 -0.68
CA VAL A 493 4.31 4.58 -0.66
C VAL A 493 4.25 5.44 0.60
N MET A 494 4.67 4.92 1.76
CA MET A 494 4.81 5.70 3.00
C MET A 494 5.80 6.86 2.82
N LEU A 495 6.95 6.62 2.18
CA LEU A 495 7.94 7.65 1.91
C LEU A 495 7.37 8.76 1.02
N ILE A 496 6.84 8.40 -0.15
CA ILE A 496 6.32 9.36 -1.15
C ILE A 496 5.09 10.11 -0.62
N GLY A 497 4.23 9.42 0.15
CA GLY A 497 3.01 9.99 0.72
C GLY A 497 3.20 10.72 2.05
N ASN A 498 4.39 10.68 2.65
CA ASN A 498 4.68 11.16 4.02
C ASN A 498 3.77 10.50 5.08
N ALA A 499 3.53 9.18 4.96
CA ALA A 499 2.71 8.43 5.92
C ALA A 499 3.55 7.95 7.11
N GLN A 500 2.98 8.06 8.32
CA GLN A 500 3.66 7.67 9.55
C GLN A 500 3.47 6.19 9.89
N SER A 501 2.44 5.55 9.33
CA SER A 501 2.13 4.15 9.58
C SER A 501 1.85 3.38 8.29
N ILE A 502 2.33 2.14 8.23
CA ILE A 502 2.03 1.21 7.13
C ILE A 502 0.51 0.98 6.97
N ARG A 503 -0.26 1.14 8.05
CA ARG A 503 -1.73 1.03 8.02
C ARG A 503 -2.40 2.17 7.26
N ASP A 504 -1.74 3.32 7.08
CA ASP A 504 -2.25 4.42 6.29
C ASP A 504 -2.22 4.12 4.79
N VAL A 505 -1.29 3.28 4.34
CA VAL A 505 -1.07 2.92 2.93
C VAL A 505 -1.64 1.55 2.53
N ILE A 506 -2.16 0.79 3.48
CA ILE A 506 -2.88 -0.47 3.25
C ILE A 506 -4.38 -0.21 3.44
N LEU A 507 -5.20 -0.58 2.43
CA LEU A 507 -6.65 -0.34 2.48
C LEU A 507 -7.31 -0.99 3.70
N PHE A 508 -7.04 -2.27 3.91
CA PHE A 508 -7.58 -3.05 5.02
C PHE A 508 -6.42 -3.76 5.74
N PRO A 509 -5.73 -3.08 6.68
CA PRO A 509 -4.64 -3.67 7.42
C PRO A 509 -5.15 -4.73 8.40
N THR A 510 -4.28 -5.68 8.73
CA THR A 510 -4.58 -6.68 9.76
C THR A 510 -4.63 -6.00 11.13
N LEU A 511 -5.75 -6.20 11.84
CA LEU A 511 -5.99 -5.64 13.16
C LEU A 511 -6.42 -6.74 14.12
N ARG A 512 -6.22 -6.53 15.42
CA ARG A 512 -6.81 -7.40 16.44
C ARG A 512 -8.33 -7.35 16.35
N LEU A 513 -9.00 -8.45 16.64
CA LEU A 513 -10.45 -8.46 16.73
C LEU A 513 -10.92 -7.44 17.79
N GLU A 514 -12.02 -6.75 17.50
CA GLU A 514 -12.71 -5.98 18.54
C GLU A 514 -13.25 -6.95 19.57
N ALA A 515 -13.09 -6.61 20.84
CA ALA A 515 -13.85 -7.25 21.89
C ALA A 515 -15.28 -6.67 21.81
N PHE A 516 -16.23 -7.46 21.28
CA PHE A 516 -17.64 -7.13 21.26
C PHE A 516 -18.24 -7.29 22.65
#